data_fc4e454905b02dcf9e3dea1c8b833c6e
#
_entry.id   fc4e454905b02dcf9e3dea1c8b833c6e
#
_cell.length_a   1.000
_cell.length_b   1.000
_cell.length_c   1.000
_cell.angle_alpha   90.00
_cell.angle_beta   90.00
_cell.angle_gamma   90.00
#
_symmetry.space_group_name_H-M   'P 1'
#
loop_
_entity.id
_entity.type
_entity.pdbx_description
1 polymer ?
#
loop_
_entity_poly.entity_id
_entity_poly.type
_entity_poly.pdbx_seq_one_letter_code
_entity_poly.pdbx_strand_id
1 'polypeptide(L)'
;MSSKPRTRSSKKPTLIIYGATSYTARQLLAYLDTHPDSVSFDFILAGRNQQKLEQANNKLSQSREVVACQLDDPDGVRSLVAKGDIVVNLAGDECAKTGKHYVDLCGESSWLATDIIPRYNNLAIQSKACIVPSCGFDSIPSDLTLYLAHKTLQARHPVLTISASQSFFKMKGGSMSGGTIQSMYSVAELPKDKRRSGEHDCIPKDGILPKTRSTILKLSYIMKIPNKARRYGSFFFMYPYNRTIVRRTQYLTNLFSGSNSGLASDSGSSTPKYGKEMKYEESMDIGRGKIGSSIFSFCLFFVFGLFYASKLIRKLCTYILPKAGEGVSDEQLFKASYAVTNLSTSTPLPDGRTVQISTTFKGQGDPGYLNTCYLLAESALALTLDKDKLPIPASKGGLLTPSIAMGDVLVDRLRKSGKFEISSEILGEDSDKKID
;
A
#
# COMPACT_ATOMS: atom_id res chain seq x y z
N MET A 1 4.28 -21.47 50.03
CA MET A 1 5.35 -21.05 49.11
C MET A 1 4.70 -20.51 47.83
N SER A 2 4.61 -19.20 47.75
CA SER A 2 3.98 -18.51 46.61
C SER A 2 5.01 -18.38 45.49
N SER A 3 4.78 -19.05 44.39
CA SER A 3 5.61 -18.92 43.17
C SER A 3 5.28 -17.58 42.46
N LYS A 4 6.20 -16.63 42.55
CA LYS A 4 6.17 -15.40 41.75
C LYS A 4 6.09 -15.77 40.23
N PRO A 5 5.21 -15.15 39.46
CA PRO A 5 5.23 -15.33 38.01
C PRO A 5 6.54 -14.78 37.46
N ARG A 6 7.30 -15.62 36.73
CA ARG A 6 8.46 -15.21 35.93
C ARG A 6 7.96 -14.23 34.89
N THR A 7 8.27 -12.95 35.04
CA THR A 7 8.16 -11.96 33.95
C THR A 7 9.10 -12.39 32.83
N ARG A 8 8.53 -12.94 31.76
CA ARG A 8 9.23 -13.13 30.49
C ARG A 8 9.65 -11.73 30.06
N SER A 9 10.94 -11.42 30.09
CA SER A 9 11.51 -10.29 29.32
C SER A 9 11.15 -10.53 27.87
N SER A 10 10.12 -9.85 27.37
CA SER A 10 9.74 -9.97 25.96
C SER A 10 10.82 -9.28 25.15
N LYS A 11 11.61 -10.08 24.41
CA LYS A 11 12.60 -9.57 23.45
C LYS A 11 11.87 -8.58 22.54
N LYS A 12 12.45 -7.37 22.37
CA LYS A 12 11.92 -6.36 21.45
C LYS A 12 11.83 -6.96 20.04
N PRO A 13 10.75 -6.71 19.29
CA PRO A 13 10.69 -7.13 17.90
C PRO A 13 11.77 -6.44 17.08
N THR A 14 12.34 -7.17 16.13
CA THR A 14 13.43 -6.72 15.29
C THR A 14 12.99 -6.65 13.83
N LEU A 15 13.15 -5.47 13.21
CA LEU A 15 12.89 -5.22 11.80
C LEU A 15 14.19 -5.44 11.00
N ILE A 16 14.12 -6.17 9.90
CA ILE A 16 15.25 -6.31 8.97
C ILE A 16 15.00 -5.38 7.78
N ILE A 17 15.83 -4.34 7.66
CA ILE A 17 15.73 -3.36 6.57
C ILE A 17 16.69 -3.80 5.46
N TYR A 18 16.19 -4.54 4.46
CA TYR A 18 17.02 -4.94 3.34
C TYR A 18 17.06 -3.86 2.26
N GLY A 19 18.25 -3.62 1.67
CA GLY A 19 18.48 -2.49 0.78
C GLY A 19 18.64 -1.16 1.52
N ALA A 20 19.13 -1.22 2.74
CA ALA A 20 19.31 -0.08 3.66
C ALA A 20 20.19 1.05 3.10
N THR A 21 20.88 0.83 1.99
CA THR A 21 21.71 1.83 1.29
C THR A 21 21.01 2.52 0.12
N SER A 22 19.73 2.22 -0.14
CA SER A 22 18.97 2.83 -1.23
C SER A 22 18.55 4.26 -0.90
N TYR A 23 18.18 5.02 -1.94
CA TYR A 23 17.68 6.39 -1.79
C TYR A 23 16.48 6.46 -0.84
N THR A 24 15.51 5.58 -1.01
CA THR A 24 14.30 5.50 -0.16
C THR A 24 14.65 5.06 1.26
N ALA A 25 15.54 4.07 1.42
CA ALA A 25 15.90 3.57 2.73
C ALA A 25 16.54 4.62 3.64
N ARG A 26 17.25 5.62 3.09
CA ARG A 26 17.79 6.73 3.88
C ARG A 26 16.70 7.45 4.69
N GLN A 27 15.55 7.72 4.09
CA GLN A 27 14.43 8.37 4.75
C GLN A 27 13.74 7.43 5.74
N LEU A 28 13.63 6.15 5.39
CA LEU A 28 13.09 5.11 6.27
C LEU A 28 13.91 4.97 7.54
N LEU A 29 15.24 4.87 7.41
CA LEU A 29 16.15 4.74 8.55
C LEU A 29 16.10 5.98 9.46
N ALA A 30 16.10 7.19 8.89
CA ALA A 30 15.99 8.43 9.65
C ALA A 30 14.65 8.50 10.43
N TYR A 31 13.56 8.01 9.85
CA TYR A 31 12.27 7.96 10.51
C TYR A 31 12.25 6.94 11.66
N LEU A 32 12.75 5.72 11.44
CA LEU A 32 12.81 4.67 12.47
C LEU A 32 13.74 5.05 13.63
N ASP A 33 14.86 5.71 13.35
CA ASP A 33 15.83 6.13 14.34
C ASP A 33 15.27 7.16 15.32
N THR A 34 14.39 8.04 14.84
CA THR A 34 13.76 9.12 15.63
C THR A 34 12.29 8.81 15.98
N HIS A 35 11.83 7.58 15.76
CA HIS A 35 10.43 7.21 15.98
C HIS A 35 10.07 7.27 17.48
N PRO A 36 8.85 7.76 17.85
CA PRO A 36 8.41 7.78 19.26
C PRO A 36 8.48 6.41 19.95
N ASP A 37 8.19 5.32 19.22
CA ASP A 37 8.25 3.95 19.72
C ASP A 37 9.66 3.31 19.61
N SER A 38 10.72 4.06 19.27
CA SER A 38 12.08 3.53 19.01
C SER A 38 12.67 2.71 20.16
N VAL A 39 12.18 2.94 21.38
CA VAL A 39 12.54 2.14 22.56
C VAL A 39 11.87 0.75 22.60
N SER A 40 10.82 0.52 21.80
CA SER A 40 9.99 -0.69 21.80
C SER A 40 10.35 -1.70 20.71
N PHE A 41 11.19 -1.33 19.77
CA PHE A 41 11.66 -2.21 18.68
C PHE A 41 13.16 -2.01 18.43
N ASP A 42 13.71 -2.89 17.62
CA ASP A 42 15.07 -2.77 17.09
C ASP A 42 15.06 -2.98 15.56
N PHE A 43 16.14 -2.63 14.87
CA PHE A 43 16.25 -2.89 13.45
C PHE A 43 17.71 -3.19 13.00
N ILE A 44 17.82 -4.02 11.97
CA ILE A 44 19.07 -4.46 11.36
C ILE A 44 19.16 -3.84 9.99
N LEU A 45 20.31 -3.27 9.64
CA LEU A 45 20.62 -2.79 8.30
C LEU A 45 21.17 -3.94 7.47
N ALA A 46 20.47 -4.31 6.42
CA ALA A 46 20.90 -5.39 5.54
C ALA A 46 21.00 -4.95 4.07
N GLY A 47 21.89 -5.62 3.33
CA GLY A 47 22.13 -5.32 1.92
C GLY A 47 23.41 -5.96 1.41
N ARG A 48 23.80 -5.69 0.16
CA ARG A 48 24.91 -6.39 -0.51
C ARG A 48 26.30 -5.83 -0.20
N ASN A 49 26.43 -4.60 0.25
CA ASN A 49 27.69 -3.90 0.40
C ASN A 49 27.91 -3.46 1.85
N GLN A 50 28.78 -4.17 2.56
CA GLN A 50 29.12 -3.95 3.97
C GLN A 50 29.54 -2.50 4.25
N GLN A 51 30.48 -1.97 3.47
CA GLN A 51 31.03 -0.63 3.68
C GLN A 51 29.96 0.46 3.57
N LYS A 52 29.05 0.36 2.57
CA LYS A 52 27.92 1.31 2.43
C LYS A 52 26.91 1.18 3.56
N LEU A 53 26.69 -0.03 4.06
CA LEU A 53 25.81 -0.27 5.22
C LEU A 53 26.40 0.37 6.49
N GLU A 54 27.68 0.21 6.73
CA GLU A 54 28.39 0.86 7.85
C GLU A 54 28.33 2.38 7.74
N GLN A 55 28.51 2.94 6.55
CA GLN A 55 28.34 4.38 6.31
C GLN A 55 26.92 4.87 6.59
N ALA A 56 25.90 4.07 6.29
CA ALA A 56 24.52 4.38 6.62
C ALA A 56 24.28 4.30 8.14
N ASN A 57 24.81 3.26 8.78
CA ASN A 57 24.73 3.05 10.22
C ASN A 57 25.37 4.18 11.04
N ASN A 58 26.52 4.68 10.59
CA ASN A 58 27.23 5.80 11.25
C ASN A 58 26.46 7.14 11.23
N LYS A 59 25.36 7.23 10.47
CA LYS A 59 24.47 8.42 10.45
C LYS A 59 23.32 8.32 11.43
N LEU A 60 23.12 7.17 12.08
CA LEU A 60 22.06 6.94 13.05
C LEU A 60 22.48 7.44 14.43
N SER A 61 21.49 7.76 15.26
CA SER A 61 21.70 8.19 16.65
C SER A 61 22.33 7.09 17.53
N GLN A 62 22.03 5.83 17.18
CA GLN A 62 22.56 4.64 17.84
C GLN A 62 23.06 3.64 16.80
N SER A 63 24.20 3.03 17.06
CA SER A 63 24.72 1.96 16.21
C SER A 63 23.78 0.74 16.22
N ARG A 64 23.48 0.21 15.03
CA ARG A 64 22.62 -0.96 14.82
C ARG A 64 23.43 -2.10 14.24
N GLU A 65 22.90 -3.31 14.32
CA GLU A 65 23.51 -4.47 13.66
C GLU A 65 23.49 -4.27 12.13
N VAL A 66 24.62 -4.59 11.50
CA VAL A 66 24.81 -4.51 10.04
C VAL A 66 25.08 -5.90 9.51
N VAL A 67 24.36 -6.34 8.49
CA VAL A 67 24.51 -7.66 7.89
C VAL A 67 24.63 -7.55 6.37
N ALA A 68 25.81 -7.88 5.83
CA ALA A 68 25.98 -8.05 4.38
C ALA A 68 25.40 -9.41 3.97
N CYS A 69 24.47 -9.41 3.02
CA CYS A 69 23.83 -10.61 2.49
C CYS A 69 23.50 -10.42 1.02
N GLN A 70 23.87 -11.38 0.19
CA GLN A 70 23.48 -11.44 -1.22
C GLN A 70 22.15 -12.21 -1.34
N LEU A 71 21.29 -11.83 -2.30
CA LEU A 71 19.99 -12.49 -2.48
C LEU A 71 20.10 -13.86 -3.19
N ASP A 72 21.19 -14.10 -3.88
CA ASP A 72 21.53 -15.38 -4.52
C ASP A 72 22.26 -16.36 -3.57
N ASP A 73 22.42 -16.00 -2.29
CA ASP A 73 22.87 -16.86 -1.21
C ASP A 73 21.69 -17.30 -0.32
N PRO A 74 21.06 -18.47 -0.57
CA PRO A 74 19.88 -18.91 0.18
C PRO A 74 20.14 -19.13 1.67
N ASP A 75 21.33 -19.56 2.05
CA ASP A 75 21.68 -19.81 3.45
C ASP A 75 21.93 -18.50 4.20
N GLY A 76 22.58 -17.55 3.54
CA GLY A 76 22.73 -16.19 4.04
C GLY A 76 21.37 -15.50 4.23
N VAL A 77 20.46 -15.62 3.26
CA VAL A 77 19.09 -15.08 3.36
C VAL A 77 18.33 -15.72 4.53
N ARG A 78 18.39 -17.05 4.66
CA ARG A 78 17.74 -17.77 5.76
C ARG A 78 18.29 -17.33 7.12
N SER A 79 19.61 -17.21 7.23
CA SER A 79 20.29 -16.76 8.46
C SER A 79 19.92 -15.31 8.81
N LEU A 80 19.80 -14.44 7.81
CA LEU A 80 19.36 -13.07 7.99
C LEU A 80 17.90 -13.01 8.48
N VAL A 81 16.96 -13.68 7.80
CA VAL A 81 15.53 -13.71 8.14
C VAL A 81 15.31 -14.27 9.56
N ALA A 82 16.12 -15.24 10.00
CA ALA A 82 16.03 -15.79 11.35
C ALA A 82 16.33 -14.76 12.47
N LYS A 83 17.07 -13.68 12.16
CA LYS A 83 17.43 -12.63 13.13
C LYS A 83 16.28 -11.68 13.48
N GLY A 84 15.28 -11.55 12.60
CA GLY A 84 14.19 -10.58 12.77
C GLY A 84 12.81 -11.22 12.94
N ASP A 85 11.82 -10.38 13.19
CA ASP A 85 10.40 -10.73 13.28
C ASP A 85 9.65 -10.33 11.99
N ILE A 86 10.15 -9.30 11.31
CA ILE A 86 9.63 -8.80 10.03
C ILE A 86 10.77 -8.38 9.11
N VAL A 87 10.60 -8.61 7.82
CA VAL A 87 11.49 -8.12 6.77
C VAL A 87 10.80 -7.00 6.01
N VAL A 88 11.50 -5.90 5.88
CA VAL A 88 11.12 -4.74 5.08
C VAL A 88 11.93 -4.75 3.80
N ASN A 89 11.25 -4.99 2.67
CA ASN A 89 11.80 -4.99 1.32
C ASN A 89 12.84 -6.12 1.03
N LEU A 90 12.47 -7.08 0.15
CA LEU A 90 13.27 -8.16 -0.45
C LEU A 90 13.64 -9.36 0.45
N ALA A 91 12.80 -10.34 0.62
CA ALA A 91 12.98 -11.77 0.95
C ALA A 91 11.64 -12.40 1.38
N GLY A 92 10.56 -12.02 0.72
CA GLY A 92 9.20 -12.44 1.06
C GLY A 92 9.00 -13.96 0.98
N ASP A 93 9.77 -14.66 0.17
CA ASP A 93 9.72 -16.11 0.02
C ASP A 93 10.17 -16.84 1.30
N GLU A 94 11.30 -16.45 1.88
CA GLU A 94 11.80 -17.07 3.10
C GLU A 94 10.92 -16.70 4.31
N CYS A 95 10.37 -15.49 4.33
CA CYS A 95 9.38 -15.07 5.34
C CYS A 95 8.12 -15.95 5.29
N ALA A 96 7.61 -16.24 4.10
CA ALA A 96 6.45 -17.10 3.91
C ALA A 96 6.65 -18.52 4.42
N LYS A 97 7.89 -19.08 4.33
CA LYS A 97 8.24 -20.41 4.81
C LYS A 97 8.41 -20.46 6.34
N THR A 98 8.96 -19.40 6.92
CA THR A 98 9.44 -19.39 8.32
C THR A 98 8.49 -18.73 9.31
N GLY A 99 7.35 -18.21 8.86
CA GLY A 99 6.37 -17.53 9.71
C GLY A 99 6.77 -16.11 10.11
N LYS A 100 7.78 -15.53 9.44
CA LYS A 100 8.16 -14.14 9.62
C LYS A 100 7.28 -13.22 8.77
N HIS A 101 7.02 -12.01 9.25
CA HIS A 101 6.23 -11.06 8.51
C HIS A 101 7.05 -10.35 7.42
N TYR A 102 6.35 -9.76 6.45
CA TYR A 102 6.99 -9.07 5.33
C TYR A 102 6.15 -7.89 4.85
N VAL A 103 6.81 -6.78 4.57
CA VAL A 103 6.23 -5.59 3.93
C VAL A 103 7.18 -5.07 2.86
N ASP A 104 6.64 -4.53 1.76
CA ASP A 104 7.43 -3.92 0.68
C ASP A 104 6.75 -2.73 0.01
N LEU A 105 7.41 -2.20 -1.01
CA LEU A 105 6.92 -1.13 -1.89
C LEU A 105 6.66 -1.63 -3.32
N CYS A 106 6.32 -2.90 -3.49
CA CYS A 106 6.08 -3.47 -4.81
C CYS A 106 4.99 -2.71 -5.56
N GLY A 107 5.27 -2.37 -6.82
CA GLY A 107 4.36 -1.75 -7.78
C GLY A 107 4.13 -2.61 -9.04
N GLU A 108 4.46 -3.90 -9.00
CA GLU A 108 4.47 -4.80 -10.17
C GLU A 108 3.41 -5.91 -10.04
N SER A 109 2.18 -5.64 -10.53
CA SER A 109 1.07 -6.60 -10.46
C SER A 109 1.36 -7.91 -11.21
N SER A 110 2.11 -7.86 -12.31
CA SER A 110 2.50 -9.06 -13.05
C SER A 110 3.30 -10.02 -12.18
N TRP A 111 4.32 -9.52 -11.50
CA TRP A 111 5.17 -10.33 -10.62
C TRP A 111 4.38 -10.90 -9.44
N LEU A 112 3.53 -10.09 -8.80
CA LEU A 112 2.65 -10.57 -7.74
C LEU A 112 1.72 -11.68 -8.21
N ALA A 113 1.10 -11.51 -9.39
CA ALA A 113 0.10 -12.43 -9.92
C ALA A 113 0.69 -13.75 -10.45
N THR A 114 1.88 -13.72 -11.08
CA THR A 114 2.48 -14.88 -11.75
C THR A 114 3.43 -15.66 -10.88
N ASP A 115 4.09 -14.99 -9.95
CA ASP A 115 5.16 -15.59 -9.16
C ASP A 115 4.85 -15.63 -7.66
N ILE A 116 4.52 -14.49 -7.05
CA ILE A 116 4.46 -14.41 -5.60
C ILE A 116 3.22 -15.07 -5.02
N ILE A 117 2.04 -14.69 -5.50
CA ILE A 117 0.77 -15.24 -4.98
C ILE A 117 0.69 -16.76 -5.17
N PRO A 118 0.94 -17.32 -6.39
CA PRO A 118 0.81 -18.76 -6.60
C PRO A 118 1.81 -19.60 -5.79
N ARG A 119 3.00 -19.07 -5.56
CA ARG A 119 4.07 -19.84 -4.89
C ARG A 119 4.01 -19.76 -3.37
N TYR A 120 3.68 -18.59 -2.83
CA TYR A 120 3.93 -18.30 -1.42
C TYR A 120 2.66 -18.07 -0.58
N ASN A 121 1.48 -17.84 -1.19
CA ASN A 121 0.28 -17.59 -0.42
C ASN A 121 -0.06 -18.74 0.55
N ASN A 122 -0.04 -19.98 0.06
CA ASN A 122 -0.36 -21.15 0.89
C ASN A 122 0.71 -21.43 1.95
N LEU A 123 1.97 -21.21 1.63
CA LEU A 123 3.07 -21.33 2.60
C LEU A 123 2.93 -20.30 3.72
N ALA A 124 2.59 -19.06 3.37
CA ALA A 124 2.37 -17.99 4.32
C ALA A 124 1.14 -18.25 5.22
N ILE A 125 0.09 -18.86 4.68
CA ILE A 125 -1.07 -19.31 5.49
C ILE A 125 -0.64 -20.41 6.47
N GLN A 126 0.10 -21.43 6.01
CA GLN A 126 0.56 -22.53 6.86
C GLN A 126 1.49 -22.06 7.99
N SER A 127 2.41 -21.17 7.68
CA SER A 127 3.35 -20.60 8.64
C SER A 127 2.79 -19.45 9.48
N LYS A 128 1.59 -18.94 9.15
CA LYS A 128 0.96 -17.74 9.72
C LYS A 128 1.75 -16.45 9.47
N ALA A 129 2.56 -16.40 8.44
CA ALA A 129 3.26 -15.21 8.00
C ALA A 129 2.30 -14.23 7.33
N CYS A 130 2.30 -12.95 7.73
CA CYS A 130 1.66 -11.87 6.98
C CYS A 130 2.65 -11.37 5.94
N ILE A 131 2.38 -11.65 4.68
CA ILE A 131 3.13 -11.12 3.54
C ILE A 131 2.27 -10.00 2.92
N VAL A 132 2.66 -8.75 3.16
CA VAL A 132 1.86 -7.58 2.78
C VAL A 132 2.67 -6.71 1.80
N PRO A 133 2.56 -6.96 0.50
CA PRO A 133 3.18 -6.12 -0.52
C PRO A 133 2.47 -4.75 -0.63
N SER A 134 3.15 -3.81 -1.28
CA SER A 134 2.57 -2.51 -1.66
C SER A 134 2.19 -1.61 -0.47
N CYS A 135 3.04 -1.61 0.57
CA CYS A 135 2.88 -0.78 1.77
C CYS A 135 3.39 0.67 1.58
N GLY A 136 3.23 1.24 0.38
CA GLY A 136 3.64 2.60 0.06
C GLY A 136 2.49 3.50 -0.42
N PHE A 137 2.86 4.72 -0.84
CA PHE A 137 1.93 5.72 -1.35
C PHE A 137 1.12 5.22 -2.56
N ASP A 138 1.73 4.41 -3.38
CA ASP A 138 1.08 3.92 -4.61
C ASP A 138 -0.20 3.14 -4.32
N SER A 139 -0.32 2.46 -3.18
CA SER A 139 -1.48 1.61 -2.88
C SER A 139 -2.18 1.89 -1.56
N ILE A 140 -1.47 2.24 -0.49
CA ILE A 140 -2.08 2.43 0.84
C ILE A 140 -3.20 3.49 0.81
N PRO A 141 -3.05 4.70 0.22
CA PRO A 141 -4.14 5.67 0.20
C PRO A 141 -5.37 5.17 -0.56
N SER A 142 -5.19 4.39 -1.64
CA SER A 142 -6.28 3.80 -2.41
C SER A 142 -7.05 2.75 -1.60
N ASP A 143 -6.32 1.85 -0.96
CA ASP A 143 -6.86 0.73 -0.19
C ASP A 143 -7.53 1.22 1.12
N LEU A 144 -6.85 2.09 1.87
CA LEU A 144 -7.36 2.59 3.15
C LEU A 144 -8.52 3.59 3.01
N THR A 145 -8.55 4.43 1.97
CA THR A 145 -9.68 5.35 1.79
C THR A 145 -10.97 4.61 1.48
N LEU A 146 -10.90 3.54 0.69
CA LEU A 146 -12.06 2.68 0.45
C LEU A 146 -12.44 1.87 1.70
N TYR A 147 -11.46 1.34 2.43
CA TYR A 147 -11.68 0.66 3.71
C TYR A 147 -12.44 1.55 4.70
N LEU A 148 -11.99 2.78 4.91
CA LEU A 148 -12.62 3.73 5.81
C LEU A 148 -14.00 4.16 5.33
N ALA A 149 -14.18 4.39 4.02
CA ALA A 149 -15.50 4.71 3.46
C ALA A 149 -16.51 3.60 3.76
N HIS A 150 -16.11 2.34 3.55
CA HIS A 150 -16.96 1.20 3.88
C HIS A 150 -17.26 1.12 5.37
N LYS A 151 -16.26 1.29 6.23
CA LYS A 151 -16.42 1.26 7.68
C LYS A 151 -17.35 2.36 8.17
N THR A 152 -17.21 3.58 7.64
CA THR A 152 -18.10 4.72 7.93
C THR A 152 -19.54 4.42 7.49
N LEU A 153 -19.73 3.80 6.32
CA LEU A 153 -21.03 3.37 5.85
C LEU A 153 -21.65 2.33 6.80
N GLN A 154 -20.89 1.29 7.16
CA GLN A 154 -21.35 0.19 8.01
C GLN A 154 -21.78 0.63 9.41
N ALA A 155 -21.12 1.67 9.96
CA ALA A 155 -21.46 2.20 11.29
C ALA A 155 -22.86 2.81 11.35
N ARG A 156 -23.42 3.25 10.23
CA ARG A 156 -24.78 3.83 10.13
C ARG A 156 -25.77 2.94 9.38
N HIS A 157 -25.29 2.19 8.40
CA HIS A 157 -26.07 1.36 7.49
C HIS A 157 -25.43 -0.04 7.36
N PRO A 158 -25.58 -0.93 8.38
CA PRO A 158 -24.86 -2.22 8.43
C PRO A 158 -25.12 -3.17 7.27
N VAL A 159 -26.26 -3.02 6.57
CA VAL A 159 -26.64 -3.90 5.45
C VAL A 159 -26.22 -3.36 4.07
N LEU A 160 -25.84 -2.08 3.99
CA LEU A 160 -25.42 -1.48 2.72
C LEU A 160 -23.96 -1.82 2.43
N THR A 161 -23.63 -1.92 1.14
CA THR A 161 -22.27 -2.11 0.64
C THR A 161 -21.87 -0.99 -0.30
N ILE A 162 -20.58 -0.84 -0.60
CA ILE A 162 -20.12 0.15 -1.58
C ILE A 162 -20.40 -0.38 -2.99
N SER A 163 -21.16 0.38 -3.80
CA SER A 163 -21.45 0.10 -5.20
C SER A 163 -20.48 0.78 -6.17
N ALA A 164 -19.95 1.95 -5.79
CA ALA A 164 -18.96 2.69 -6.57
C ALA A 164 -18.02 3.45 -5.65
N SER A 165 -16.74 3.56 -6.03
CA SER A 165 -15.74 4.32 -5.33
C SER A 165 -14.82 5.00 -6.33
N GLN A 166 -14.54 6.30 -6.12
CA GLN A 166 -13.72 7.10 -7.00
C GLN A 166 -12.74 7.93 -6.17
N SER A 167 -11.44 7.82 -6.46
CA SER A 167 -10.38 8.56 -5.78
C SER A 167 -9.73 9.60 -6.68
N PHE A 168 -9.59 10.82 -6.19
CA PHE A 168 -8.89 11.92 -6.86
C PHE A 168 -7.61 12.25 -6.09
N PHE A 169 -6.47 12.08 -6.75
CA PHE A 169 -5.14 12.37 -6.24
C PHE A 169 -4.73 13.77 -6.67
N LYS A 170 -4.54 14.66 -5.72
CA LYS A 170 -3.99 16.00 -5.96
C LYS A 170 -2.59 16.05 -5.34
N MET A 171 -1.58 16.24 -6.17
CA MET A 171 -0.18 16.32 -5.75
C MET A 171 0.37 17.73 -5.99
N LYS A 172 1.18 18.21 -5.06
CA LYS A 172 1.93 19.47 -5.18
C LYS A 172 3.41 19.13 -4.99
N GLY A 173 4.17 19.21 -6.07
CA GLY A 173 5.52 18.64 -6.12
C GLY A 173 5.48 17.13 -6.34
N GLY A 174 6.61 16.50 -6.15
CA GLY A 174 6.82 15.08 -6.42
C GLY A 174 7.61 14.86 -7.71
N SER A 175 8.41 13.80 -7.70
CA SER A 175 9.19 13.38 -8.86
C SER A 175 9.31 11.87 -8.91
N MET A 176 9.84 11.35 -10.00
CA MET A 176 10.19 9.94 -10.12
C MET A 176 11.67 9.75 -9.79
N SER A 177 12.00 8.76 -8.96
CA SER A 177 13.39 8.33 -8.75
C SER A 177 13.84 7.36 -9.83
N GLY A 178 15.15 7.17 -9.92
CA GLY A 178 15.73 6.17 -10.80
C GLY A 178 15.23 4.75 -10.54
N GLY A 179 14.85 4.42 -9.30
CA GLY A 179 14.24 3.12 -8.95
C GLY A 179 12.89 2.91 -9.62
N THR A 180 11.98 3.89 -9.55
CA THR A 180 10.68 3.85 -10.24
C THR A 180 10.84 3.70 -11.75
N ILE A 181 11.79 4.47 -12.32
CA ILE A 181 12.10 4.41 -13.74
C ILE A 181 12.65 3.03 -14.11
N GLN A 182 13.52 2.45 -13.31
CA GLN A 182 14.06 1.10 -13.53
C GLN A 182 12.94 0.04 -13.54
N SER A 183 11.96 0.10 -12.62
CA SER A 183 10.80 -0.79 -12.65
C SER A 183 9.98 -0.63 -13.95
N MET A 184 9.81 0.60 -14.46
CA MET A 184 9.14 0.82 -15.76
C MET A 184 9.91 0.16 -16.92
N TYR A 185 11.24 0.23 -16.92
CA TYR A 185 12.06 -0.48 -17.93
C TYR A 185 11.90 -1.98 -17.80
N SER A 186 12.00 -2.53 -16.59
CA SER A 186 11.84 -3.97 -16.34
C SER A 186 10.50 -4.49 -16.86
N VAL A 187 9.40 -3.78 -16.57
CA VAL A 187 8.07 -4.13 -17.10
C VAL A 187 8.01 -4.01 -18.63
N ALA A 188 8.66 -2.98 -19.22
CA ALA A 188 8.68 -2.80 -20.68
C ALA A 188 9.49 -3.88 -21.41
N GLU A 189 10.40 -4.57 -20.74
CA GLU A 189 11.21 -5.66 -21.28
C GLU A 189 10.57 -7.04 -21.11
N LEU A 190 9.56 -7.17 -20.25
CA LEU A 190 8.84 -8.42 -20.09
C LEU A 190 8.23 -8.89 -21.41
N PRO A 191 8.17 -10.20 -21.68
CA PRO A 191 7.39 -10.78 -22.76
C PRO A 191 5.92 -10.32 -22.70
N LYS A 192 5.27 -10.16 -23.87
CA LYS A 192 3.89 -9.63 -23.95
C LYS A 192 2.88 -10.45 -23.14
N ASP A 193 3.03 -11.77 -23.09
CA ASP A 193 2.22 -12.71 -22.32
C ASP A 193 2.40 -12.56 -20.79
N LYS A 194 3.55 -12.05 -20.36
CA LYS A 194 3.86 -11.77 -18.96
C LYS A 194 3.53 -10.33 -18.53
N ARG A 195 3.29 -9.41 -19.46
CA ARG A 195 2.84 -8.04 -19.17
C ARG A 195 1.37 -8.05 -18.79
N ARG A 196 1.07 -8.29 -17.55
CA ARG A 196 -0.30 -8.26 -17.03
C ARG A 196 -0.60 -6.89 -16.45
N SER A 197 -1.80 -6.38 -16.73
CA SER A 197 -2.34 -5.14 -16.17
C SER A 197 -3.84 -5.26 -15.90
N GLY A 198 -4.33 -6.50 -15.85
CA GLY A 198 -5.72 -6.81 -15.57
C GLY A 198 -6.05 -6.53 -14.09
N GLU A 199 -7.18 -5.88 -13.84
CA GLU A 199 -7.57 -5.49 -12.48
C GLU A 199 -7.81 -6.68 -11.54
N HIS A 200 -7.99 -7.89 -12.07
CA HIS A 200 -8.23 -9.12 -11.32
C HIS A 200 -7.03 -10.08 -11.30
N ASP A 201 -5.88 -9.67 -11.82
CA ASP A 201 -4.71 -10.55 -11.94
C ASP A 201 -4.20 -11.07 -10.60
N CYS A 202 -4.36 -10.29 -9.51
CA CYS A 202 -3.99 -10.70 -8.16
C CYS A 202 -5.07 -11.53 -7.43
N ILE A 203 -6.12 -11.96 -8.12
CA ILE A 203 -7.14 -12.88 -7.61
C ILE A 203 -6.81 -14.29 -8.14
N PRO A 204 -6.87 -15.36 -7.32
CA PRO A 204 -6.68 -16.73 -7.79
C PRO A 204 -7.66 -17.08 -8.93
N LYS A 205 -7.25 -17.96 -9.86
CA LYS A 205 -8.05 -18.32 -11.03
C LYS A 205 -9.40 -19.00 -10.67
N ASP A 206 -9.44 -19.68 -9.54
CA ASP A 206 -10.62 -20.29 -8.94
C ASP A 206 -11.41 -19.33 -8.04
N GLY A 207 -10.91 -18.10 -7.86
CA GLY A 207 -11.57 -17.06 -7.11
C GLY A 207 -12.82 -16.52 -7.81
N ILE A 208 -13.80 -16.06 -7.03
CA ILE A 208 -14.99 -15.40 -7.56
C ILE A 208 -14.60 -14.02 -8.06
N LEU A 209 -14.65 -13.81 -9.36
CA LEU A 209 -14.37 -12.54 -9.99
C LEU A 209 -15.58 -11.61 -9.91
N PRO A 210 -15.38 -10.33 -9.61
CA PRO A 210 -16.41 -9.30 -9.76
C PRO A 210 -16.90 -9.21 -11.22
N LYS A 211 -18.19 -8.98 -11.42
CA LYS A 211 -18.76 -8.83 -12.77
C LYS A 211 -18.37 -7.49 -13.42
N THR A 212 -18.20 -6.46 -12.62
CA THR A 212 -17.91 -5.10 -13.10
C THR A 212 -16.42 -4.89 -13.26
N ARG A 213 -16.01 -4.38 -14.43
CA ARG A 213 -14.63 -3.99 -14.72
C ARG A 213 -14.46 -2.47 -14.67
N SER A 214 -13.33 -2.04 -14.16
CA SER A 214 -12.95 -0.63 -14.13
C SER A 214 -12.48 -0.16 -15.50
N THR A 215 -12.91 1.03 -15.91
CA THR A 215 -12.48 1.65 -17.16
C THR A 215 -11.31 2.57 -16.90
N ILE A 216 -10.12 2.23 -17.39
CA ILE A 216 -8.89 3.04 -17.19
C ILE A 216 -8.60 4.05 -18.30
N LEU A 217 -9.08 3.79 -19.50
CA LEU A 217 -8.80 4.64 -20.65
C LEU A 217 -9.86 5.73 -20.82
N LYS A 218 -9.86 6.68 -19.89
CA LYS A 218 -10.69 7.90 -19.96
C LYS A 218 -9.79 9.11 -20.11
N LEU A 219 -10.13 10.03 -21.01
CA LEU A 219 -9.42 11.30 -21.14
C LEU A 219 -9.73 12.25 -19.97
N SER A 220 -10.91 12.14 -19.37
CA SER A 220 -11.23 12.88 -18.16
C SER A 220 -12.17 12.09 -17.26
N TYR A 221 -12.01 12.31 -15.96
CA TYR A 221 -12.85 11.78 -14.89
C TYR A 221 -13.60 12.92 -14.24
N ILE A 222 -14.79 12.66 -13.69
CA ILE A 222 -15.63 13.68 -13.06
C ILE A 222 -16.02 13.19 -11.67
N MET A 223 -15.70 13.99 -10.65
CA MET A 223 -16.18 13.79 -9.29
C MET A 223 -17.23 14.85 -8.95
N LYS A 224 -18.39 14.39 -8.47
CA LYS A 224 -19.52 15.23 -8.07
C LYS A 224 -19.79 15.05 -6.59
N ILE A 225 -19.24 15.92 -5.77
CA ILE A 225 -19.52 15.96 -4.33
C ILE A 225 -20.76 16.86 -4.13
N PRO A 226 -21.79 16.45 -3.34
CA PRO A 226 -22.93 17.28 -3.03
C PRO A 226 -22.53 18.67 -2.53
N ASN A 227 -23.23 19.68 -2.98
CA ASN A 227 -23.01 21.09 -2.59
C ASN A 227 -21.60 21.65 -2.88
N LYS A 228 -20.78 20.95 -3.69
CA LYS A 228 -19.46 21.41 -4.13
C LYS A 228 -19.38 21.50 -5.66
N ALA A 229 -18.49 22.35 -6.16
CA ALA A 229 -18.19 22.42 -7.58
C ALA A 229 -17.69 21.06 -8.11
N ARG A 230 -18.04 20.74 -9.37
CA ARG A 230 -17.54 19.54 -10.03
C ARG A 230 -16.03 19.60 -10.16
N ARG A 231 -15.36 18.52 -9.79
CA ARG A 231 -13.92 18.35 -10.00
C ARG A 231 -13.67 17.47 -11.22
N TYR A 232 -12.61 17.79 -11.94
CA TYR A 232 -12.20 17.04 -13.12
C TYR A 232 -10.79 16.48 -12.89
N GLY A 233 -10.64 15.21 -13.18
CA GLY A 233 -9.37 14.50 -13.06
C GLY A 233 -8.87 14.02 -14.41
N SER A 234 -7.55 13.93 -14.57
CA SER A 234 -6.84 13.28 -15.66
C SER A 234 -6.55 11.82 -15.34
N PHE A 235 -6.05 11.07 -16.31
CA PHE A 235 -5.52 9.73 -16.09
C PHE A 235 -4.42 9.76 -15.00
N PHE A 236 -4.51 8.83 -14.05
CA PHE A 236 -3.51 8.61 -13.01
C PHE A 236 -2.70 7.37 -13.36
N PHE A 237 -1.39 7.53 -13.52
CA PHE A 237 -0.53 6.46 -14.03
C PHE A 237 -0.41 5.24 -13.09
N MET A 238 -0.64 5.41 -11.76
CA MET A 238 -0.67 4.30 -10.80
C MET A 238 -2.02 3.57 -10.75
N TYR A 239 -3.08 4.13 -11.33
CA TYR A 239 -4.41 3.53 -11.30
C TYR A 239 -4.46 2.07 -11.80
N PRO A 240 -3.78 1.69 -12.90
CA PRO A 240 -3.77 0.29 -13.35
C PRO A 240 -3.25 -0.68 -12.30
N TYR A 241 -2.28 -0.26 -11.49
CA TYR A 241 -1.74 -1.05 -10.40
C TYR A 241 -2.66 -1.02 -9.17
N ASN A 242 -3.04 0.16 -8.68
CA ASN A 242 -3.82 0.33 -7.46
C ASN A 242 -5.13 -0.45 -7.49
N ARG A 243 -5.82 -0.46 -8.64
CA ARG A 243 -7.06 -1.22 -8.79
C ARG A 243 -6.85 -2.73 -8.59
N THR A 244 -5.67 -3.29 -8.91
CA THR A 244 -5.40 -4.72 -8.66
C THR A 244 -5.32 -5.02 -7.17
N ILE A 245 -4.74 -4.11 -6.39
CA ILE A 245 -4.68 -4.21 -4.92
C ILE A 245 -6.08 -4.06 -4.31
N VAL A 246 -6.85 -3.05 -4.75
CA VAL A 246 -8.24 -2.84 -4.30
C VAL A 246 -9.13 -4.06 -4.64
N ARG A 247 -8.97 -4.66 -5.82
CA ARG A 247 -9.69 -5.88 -6.19
C ARG A 247 -9.29 -7.08 -5.36
N ARG A 248 -8.00 -7.21 -5.03
CA ARG A 248 -7.55 -8.24 -4.10
C ARG A 248 -8.13 -8.02 -2.70
N THR A 249 -8.18 -6.79 -2.20
CA THR A 249 -8.87 -6.45 -0.95
C THR A 249 -10.33 -6.86 -0.99
N GLN A 250 -11.05 -6.53 -2.07
CA GLN A 250 -12.44 -6.94 -2.26
C GLN A 250 -12.60 -8.47 -2.23
N TYR A 251 -11.74 -9.21 -2.92
CA TYR A 251 -11.72 -10.68 -2.91
C TYR A 251 -11.46 -11.24 -1.50
N LEU A 252 -10.41 -10.78 -0.83
CA LEU A 252 -10.07 -11.25 0.51
C LEU A 252 -11.14 -10.92 1.55
N THR A 253 -11.75 -9.74 1.46
CA THR A 253 -12.88 -9.37 2.33
C THR A 253 -14.03 -10.35 2.18
N ASN A 254 -14.41 -10.72 0.95
CA ASN A 254 -15.47 -11.67 0.70
C ASN A 254 -15.08 -13.09 1.18
N LEU A 255 -13.81 -13.48 0.99
CA LEU A 255 -13.29 -14.77 1.44
C LEU A 255 -13.41 -14.91 2.96
N PHE A 256 -12.99 -13.89 3.72
CA PHE A 256 -13.04 -13.91 5.18
C PHE A 256 -14.44 -13.63 5.78
N SER A 257 -15.40 -13.18 4.96
CA SER A 257 -16.79 -12.94 5.39
C SER A 257 -17.74 -14.09 5.06
N GLY A 258 -17.30 -15.07 4.27
CA GLY A 258 -18.13 -16.20 3.83
C GLY A 258 -18.33 -17.27 4.90
N SER A 259 -19.53 -17.85 4.97
CA SER A 259 -19.93 -18.89 5.94
C SER A 259 -19.12 -20.20 5.84
N ASN A 260 -18.33 -20.39 4.77
CA ASN A 260 -17.54 -21.60 4.53
C ASN A 260 -16.11 -21.54 5.08
N SER A 261 -15.71 -20.44 5.72
CA SER A 261 -14.32 -20.27 6.18
C SER A 261 -14.01 -20.97 7.51
N GLY A 262 -14.98 -21.67 8.13
CA GLY A 262 -14.82 -22.19 9.51
C GLY A 262 -14.56 -21.08 10.55
N LEU A 263 -14.69 -19.84 10.13
CA LEU A 263 -14.52 -18.60 10.90
C LEU A 263 -15.89 -18.03 11.26
N ALA A 264 -16.86 -18.90 11.59
CA ALA A 264 -18.13 -18.49 12.14
C ALA A 264 -17.84 -17.67 13.40
N SER A 265 -18.02 -16.39 13.24
CA SER A 265 -18.29 -15.36 14.20
C SER A 265 -18.51 -15.82 15.64
N ASP A 266 -17.47 -15.74 16.45
CA ASP A 266 -17.66 -15.29 17.81
C ASP A 266 -16.97 -13.94 17.94
N SER A 267 -17.75 -12.96 18.33
CA SER A 267 -17.40 -11.55 18.53
C SER A 267 -17.36 -10.64 17.31
N GLY A 268 -18.34 -9.83 17.17
CA GLY A 268 -18.48 -8.40 16.81
C GLY A 268 -17.52 -7.68 15.86
N SER A 269 -16.53 -8.30 15.22
CA SER A 269 -15.65 -7.68 14.24
C SER A 269 -16.21 -7.88 12.85
N SER A 270 -17.05 -6.94 12.39
CA SER A 270 -17.55 -6.89 11.03
C SER A 270 -16.41 -6.58 10.06
N THR A 271 -15.83 -7.62 9.45
CA THR A 271 -14.95 -7.43 8.30
C THR A 271 -15.71 -6.65 7.22
N PRO A 272 -15.16 -5.57 6.66
CA PRO A 272 -15.86 -4.77 5.66
C PRO A 272 -16.28 -5.59 4.46
N LYS A 273 -17.55 -5.52 4.04
CA LYS A 273 -18.07 -6.21 2.86
C LYS A 273 -18.26 -5.22 1.73
N TYR A 274 -17.39 -5.27 0.72
CA TYR A 274 -17.59 -4.49 -0.50
C TYR A 274 -18.62 -5.16 -1.41
N GLY A 275 -19.37 -4.34 -2.16
CA GLY A 275 -20.34 -4.86 -3.12
C GLY A 275 -19.68 -5.75 -4.19
N LYS A 276 -20.35 -6.81 -4.60
CA LYS A 276 -19.83 -7.74 -5.63
C LYS A 276 -19.57 -7.06 -6.98
N GLU A 277 -20.36 -6.03 -7.31
CA GLU A 277 -20.30 -5.30 -8.58
C GLU A 277 -19.76 -3.87 -8.39
N MET A 278 -18.93 -3.65 -7.38
CA MET A 278 -18.36 -2.34 -7.09
C MET A 278 -17.57 -1.80 -8.28
N LYS A 279 -17.89 -0.57 -8.73
CA LYS A 279 -17.07 0.19 -9.69
C LYS A 279 -15.97 0.90 -8.94
N TYR A 280 -14.76 0.83 -9.46
CA TYR A 280 -13.60 1.51 -8.86
C TYR A 280 -12.87 2.36 -9.90
N GLU A 281 -12.59 3.62 -9.58
CA GLU A 281 -11.88 4.54 -10.46
C GLU A 281 -10.90 5.42 -9.68
N GLU A 282 -9.78 5.74 -10.33
CA GLU A 282 -8.82 6.73 -9.83
C GLU A 282 -8.48 7.76 -10.90
N SER A 283 -8.15 8.95 -10.45
CA SER A 283 -7.70 10.01 -11.34
C SER A 283 -6.79 11.00 -10.62
N MET A 284 -6.05 11.79 -11.37
CA MET A 284 -5.21 12.86 -10.86
C MET A 284 -5.88 14.22 -11.08
N ASP A 285 -6.10 14.97 -10.01
CA ASP A 285 -6.62 16.35 -10.06
C ASP A 285 -5.47 17.34 -10.29
N ILE A 286 -5.35 17.79 -11.53
CA ILE A 286 -4.32 18.78 -11.91
C ILE A 286 -4.83 20.23 -11.85
N GLY A 287 -6.09 20.46 -11.41
CA GLY A 287 -6.68 21.79 -11.28
C GLY A 287 -6.96 22.54 -12.60
N ARG A 288 -6.98 21.84 -13.75
CA ARG A 288 -7.10 22.45 -15.08
C ARG A 288 -8.47 22.25 -15.75
N GLY A 289 -9.49 21.89 -14.99
CA GLY A 289 -10.84 21.62 -15.50
C GLY A 289 -10.90 20.44 -16.47
N LYS A 290 -12.01 20.28 -17.20
CA LYS A 290 -12.25 19.14 -18.10
C LYS A 290 -11.27 19.12 -19.27
N ILE A 291 -11.11 20.25 -19.97
CA ILE A 291 -10.26 20.34 -21.17
C ILE A 291 -8.79 20.07 -20.80
N GLY A 292 -8.26 20.77 -19.78
CA GLY A 292 -6.89 20.58 -19.35
C GLY A 292 -6.61 19.14 -18.88
N SER A 293 -7.54 18.52 -18.15
CA SER A 293 -7.42 17.10 -17.73
C SER A 293 -7.43 16.16 -18.94
N SER A 294 -8.23 16.43 -19.97
CA SER A 294 -8.26 15.62 -21.20
C SER A 294 -6.96 15.72 -21.99
N ILE A 295 -6.43 16.93 -22.16
CA ILE A 295 -5.15 17.16 -22.87
C ILE A 295 -4.01 16.46 -22.11
N PHE A 296 -3.96 16.61 -20.80
CA PHE A 296 -2.93 15.98 -19.98
C PHE A 296 -2.97 14.45 -20.08
N SER A 297 -4.16 13.85 -20.03
CA SER A 297 -4.33 12.40 -20.19
C SER A 297 -3.88 11.93 -21.56
N PHE A 298 -4.22 12.67 -22.61
CA PHE A 298 -3.77 12.36 -23.98
C PHE A 298 -2.24 12.39 -24.09
N CYS A 299 -1.60 13.44 -23.55
CA CYS A 299 -0.13 13.53 -23.54
C CYS A 299 0.50 12.35 -22.76
N LEU A 300 -0.05 11.98 -21.60
CA LEU A 300 0.43 10.82 -20.85
C LEU A 300 0.30 9.52 -21.64
N PHE A 301 -0.86 9.26 -22.25
CA PHE A 301 -1.06 8.06 -23.08
C PHE A 301 -0.10 8.02 -24.26
N PHE A 302 0.16 9.15 -24.87
CA PHE A 302 1.10 9.27 -26.00
C PHE A 302 2.54 8.96 -25.53
N VAL A 303 3.01 9.59 -24.44
CA VAL A 303 4.36 9.38 -23.89
C VAL A 303 4.56 7.94 -23.44
N PHE A 304 3.62 7.39 -22.66
CA PHE A 304 3.71 5.99 -22.23
C PHE A 304 3.59 5.02 -23.41
N GLY A 305 2.70 5.31 -24.38
CA GLY A 305 2.57 4.52 -25.59
C GLY A 305 3.89 4.43 -26.35
N LEU A 306 4.56 5.56 -26.57
CA LEU A 306 5.89 5.62 -27.21
C LEU A 306 6.95 4.87 -26.39
N PHE A 307 6.97 5.06 -25.07
CA PHE A 307 7.93 4.40 -24.19
C PHE A 307 7.80 2.87 -24.27
N TYR A 308 6.58 2.34 -24.17
CA TYR A 308 6.36 0.89 -24.23
C TYR A 308 6.50 0.29 -25.63
N ALA A 309 6.20 1.05 -26.69
CA ALA A 309 6.28 0.57 -28.07
C ALA A 309 7.71 0.58 -28.64
N SER A 310 8.57 1.54 -28.26
CA SER A 310 9.84 1.79 -28.93
C SER A 310 11.06 1.59 -28.01
N LYS A 311 11.93 0.62 -28.38
CA LYS A 311 13.24 0.44 -27.73
C LYS A 311 14.14 1.67 -27.88
N LEU A 312 14.04 2.38 -29.02
CA LEU A 312 14.82 3.60 -29.28
C LEU A 312 14.43 4.72 -28.31
N ILE A 313 13.14 4.94 -28.12
CA ILE A 313 12.65 5.94 -27.14
C ILE A 313 13.14 5.58 -25.73
N ARG A 314 13.01 4.32 -25.30
CA ARG A 314 13.56 3.88 -24.00
C ARG A 314 15.04 4.20 -23.86
N LYS A 315 15.85 3.90 -24.91
CA LYS A 315 17.29 4.22 -24.90
C LYS A 315 17.53 5.75 -24.77
N LEU A 316 16.77 6.58 -25.48
CA LEU A 316 16.89 8.04 -25.34
C LEU A 316 16.51 8.51 -23.94
N CYS A 317 15.47 7.93 -23.34
CA CYS A 317 15.06 8.25 -21.98
C CYS A 317 16.16 7.98 -20.93
N THR A 318 17.07 7.02 -21.14
CA THR A 318 18.18 6.75 -20.18
C THR A 318 19.17 7.93 -20.04
N TYR A 319 19.21 8.84 -21.00
CA TYR A 319 20.07 10.04 -20.94
C TYR A 319 19.43 11.21 -20.19
N ILE A 320 18.10 11.21 -20.03
CA ILE A 320 17.32 12.34 -19.51
C ILE A 320 16.77 12.03 -18.12
N LEU A 321 16.37 10.77 -17.88
CA LEU A 321 15.73 10.36 -16.65
C LEU A 321 16.74 10.04 -15.54
N PRO A 322 16.37 10.23 -14.24
CA PRO A 322 17.23 9.92 -13.12
C PRO A 322 17.74 8.48 -13.14
N LYS A 323 19.01 8.29 -12.77
CA LYS A 323 19.65 6.97 -12.68
C LYS A 323 19.34 6.30 -11.35
N ALA A 324 19.57 4.98 -11.26
CA ALA A 324 19.41 4.23 -10.02
C ALA A 324 20.21 4.87 -8.87
N GLY A 325 19.55 5.14 -7.76
CA GLY A 325 20.11 5.82 -6.59
C GLY A 325 19.99 7.35 -6.62
N GLU A 326 19.57 7.94 -7.74
CA GLU A 326 19.30 9.39 -7.84
C GLU A 326 17.84 9.69 -7.50
N GLY A 327 17.61 10.86 -6.94
CA GLY A 327 16.29 11.39 -6.59
C GLY A 327 16.36 12.90 -6.33
N VAL A 328 15.27 13.48 -5.90
CA VAL A 328 15.18 14.91 -5.57
C VAL A 328 15.91 15.25 -4.28
N SER A 329 16.22 16.53 -4.11
CA SER A 329 16.85 17.03 -2.87
C SER A 329 15.90 16.91 -1.66
N ASP A 330 16.47 16.84 -0.47
CA ASP A 330 15.67 16.78 0.77
C ASP A 330 14.74 17.99 0.90
N GLU A 331 15.17 19.18 0.49
CA GLU A 331 14.33 20.38 0.49
C GLU A 331 13.07 20.22 -0.38
N GLN A 332 13.21 19.61 -1.55
CA GLN A 332 12.07 19.32 -2.43
C GLN A 332 11.15 18.24 -1.85
N LEU A 333 11.73 17.21 -1.19
CA LEU A 333 10.97 16.18 -0.51
C LEU A 333 10.06 16.76 0.58
N PHE A 334 10.56 17.68 1.41
CA PHE A 334 9.80 18.27 2.51
C PHE A 334 8.78 19.33 2.07
N LYS A 335 9.02 20.03 0.95
CA LYS A 335 8.10 21.07 0.41
C LYS A 335 6.90 20.50 -0.34
N ALA A 336 6.96 19.26 -0.78
CA ALA A 336 5.86 18.60 -1.47
C ALA A 336 4.67 18.32 -0.53
N SER A 337 3.52 18.02 -1.10
CA SER A 337 2.34 17.57 -0.35
C SER A 337 1.35 16.88 -1.29
N TYR A 338 0.44 16.11 -0.71
CA TYR A 338 -0.63 15.52 -1.48
C TYR A 338 -1.93 15.41 -0.69
N ALA A 339 -3.02 15.25 -1.41
CA ALA A 339 -4.33 14.95 -0.86
C ALA A 339 -5.06 13.97 -1.78
N VAL A 340 -5.55 12.90 -1.21
CA VAL A 340 -6.46 11.96 -1.86
C VAL A 340 -7.86 12.23 -1.33
N THR A 341 -8.80 12.46 -2.24
CA THR A 341 -10.23 12.56 -1.91
C THR A 341 -10.92 11.36 -2.55
N ASN A 342 -11.47 10.49 -1.74
CA ASN A 342 -12.31 9.39 -2.18
C ASN A 342 -13.77 9.75 -2.00
N LEU A 343 -14.59 9.50 -3.01
CA LEU A 343 -16.04 9.55 -2.96
C LEU A 343 -16.57 8.16 -3.23
N SER A 344 -17.15 7.55 -2.21
CA SER A 344 -17.79 6.25 -2.29
C SER A 344 -19.31 6.39 -2.24
N THR A 345 -20.01 5.53 -2.99
CA THR A 345 -21.48 5.50 -3.07
C THR A 345 -21.96 4.12 -2.67
N SER A 346 -22.97 4.05 -1.82
CA SER A 346 -23.56 2.79 -1.37
C SER A 346 -24.38 2.09 -2.46
N THR A 347 -24.74 0.84 -2.21
CA THR A 347 -25.90 0.23 -2.85
C THR A 347 -27.17 1.02 -2.49
N PRO A 348 -28.24 0.96 -3.32
CA PRO A 348 -29.46 1.70 -3.04
C PRO A 348 -30.15 1.28 -1.72
N LEU A 349 -30.70 2.24 -1.05
CA LEU A 349 -31.68 2.05 0.02
C LEU A 349 -33.01 1.52 -0.56
N PRO A 350 -33.96 1.02 0.25
CA PRO A 350 -35.27 0.57 -0.21
C PRO A 350 -36.06 1.63 -1.00
N ASP A 351 -35.82 2.90 -0.74
CA ASP A 351 -36.45 4.04 -1.43
C ASP A 351 -35.69 4.48 -2.70
N GLY A 352 -34.65 3.75 -3.09
CA GLY A 352 -33.82 4.01 -4.27
C GLY A 352 -32.74 5.06 -4.07
N ARG A 353 -32.68 5.77 -2.94
CA ARG A 353 -31.59 6.72 -2.62
C ARG A 353 -30.29 5.97 -2.31
N THR A 354 -29.16 6.64 -2.48
CA THR A 354 -27.83 6.13 -2.15
C THR A 354 -27.16 7.04 -1.10
N VAL A 355 -26.35 6.44 -0.25
CA VAL A 355 -25.52 7.15 0.73
C VAL A 355 -24.17 7.43 0.08
N GLN A 356 -23.69 8.68 0.23
CA GLN A 356 -22.38 9.08 -0.26
C GLN A 356 -21.44 9.32 0.91
N ILE A 357 -20.24 8.80 0.80
CA ILE A 357 -19.18 8.90 1.81
C ILE A 357 -17.98 9.61 1.21
N SER A 358 -17.48 10.63 1.89
CA SER A 358 -16.26 11.32 1.52
C SER A 358 -15.15 10.92 2.49
N THR A 359 -14.08 10.33 1.96
CA THR A 359 -12.88 9.99 2.73
C THR A 359 -11.70 10.81 2.21
N THR A 360 -10.93 11.40 3.11
CA THR A 360 -9.72 12.15 2.74
C THR A 360 -8.49 11.51 3.36
N PHE A 361 -7.40 11.51 2.61
CA PHE A 361 -6.08 11.08 3.06
C PHE A 361 -5.06 12.12 2.58
N LYS A 362 -4.42 12.83 3.51
CA LYS A 362 -3.46 13.88 3.19
C LYS A 362 -2.12 13.59 3.85
N GLY A 363 -1.03 13.96 3.18
CA GLY A 363 0.32 13.90 3.71
C GLY A 363 1.14 15.14 3.35
N GLN A 364 1.99 15.56 4.28
CA GLN A 364 2.99 16.60 4.04
C GLN A 364 4.30 15.92 3.64
N GLY A 365 4.97 16.48 2.63
CA GLY A 365 6.16 15.90 2.04
C GLY A 365 5.88 15.13 0.76
N ASP A 366 6.95 14.71 0.10
CA ASP A 366 6.88 13.96 -1.15
C ASP A 366 6.16 12.63 -0.97
N PRO A 367 5.16 12.33 -1.79
CA PRO A 367 4.38 11.10 -1.65
C PRO A 367 5.21 9.84 -1.91
N GLY A 368 6.06 9.86 -2.94
CA GLY A 368 6.73 8.68 -3.46
C GLY A 368 7.95 8.23 -2.67
N TYR A 369 8.64 9.15 -1.97
CA TYR A 369 9.90 8.82 -1.31
C TYR A 369 9.97 9.18 0.18
N LEU A 370 9.24 10.20 0.63
CA LEU A 370 9.20 10.56 2.03
C LEU A 370 8.01 9.90 2.74
N ASN A 371 6.79 10.18 2.26
CA ASN A 371 5.59 9.60 2.87
C ASN A 371 5.51 8.08 2.68
N THR A 372 6.00 7.55 1.57
CA THR A 372 6.13 6.10 1.34
C THR A 372 6.96 5.43 2.44
N CYS A 373 8.03 6.07 2.92
CA CYS A 373 8.83 5.52 4.02
C CYS A 373 8.06 5.49 5.34
N TYR A 374 7.28 6.52 5.63
CA TYR A 374 6.42 6.54 6.81
C TYR A 374 5.34 5.46 6.74
N LEU A 375 4.69 5.31 5.58
CA LEU A 375 3.69 4.25 5.36
C LEU A 375 4.28 2.86 5.53
N LEU A 376 5.47 2.61 4.99
CA LEU A 376 6.18 1.34 5.10
C LEU A 376 6.61 1.05 6.54
N ALA A 377 7.17 2.05 7.25
CA ALA A 377 7.57 1.92 8.64
C ALA A 377 6.37 1.59 9.53
N GLU A 378 5.28 2.38 9.42
CA GLU A 378 4.09 2.16 10.23
C GLU A 378 3.40 0.82 9.94
N SER A 379 3.47 0.34 8.69
CA SER A 379 3.01 -1.00 8.33
C SER A 379 3.83 -2.10 9.01
N ALA A 380 5.16 -1.96 9.03
CA ALA A 380 6.03 -2.91 9.72
C ALA A 380 5.80 -2.90 11.24
N LEU A 381 5.66 -1.71 11.82
CA LEU A 381 5.41 -1.54 13.26
C LEU A 381 4.01 -2.04 13.66
N ALA A 382 2.98 -1.85 12.82
CA ALA A 382 1.65 -2.41 13.05
C ALA A 382 1.70 -3.93 13.17
N LEU A 383 2.39 -4.62 12.27
CA LEU A 383 2.50 -6.09 12.26
C LEU A 383 3.34 -6.64 13.43
N THR A 384 4.16 -5.81 14.08
CA THR A 384 5.09 -6.26 15.13
C THR A 384 4.72 -5.78 16.52
N LEU A 385 4.40 -4.50 16.69
CA LEU A 385 4.09 -3.90 17.99
C LEU A 385 2.60 -4.05 18.38
N ASP A 386 1.69 -4.02 17.38
CA ASP A 386 0.25 -4.04 17.63
C ASP A 386 -0.41 -5.37 17.19
N LYS A 387 0.36 -6.46 17.11
CA LYS A 387 -0.09 -7.76 16.60
C LYS A 387 -1.38 -8.29 17.26
N ASP A 388 -1.58 -8.00 18.55
CA ASP A 388 -2.75 -8.45 19.31
C ASP A 388 -4.03 -7.65 18.97
N LYS A 389 -3.91 -6.53 18.24
CA LYS A 389 -5.01 -5.66 17.79
C LYS A 389 -5.31 -5.82 16.30
N LEU A 390 -4.52 -6.61 15.59
CA LEU A 390 -4.68 -6.79 14.15
C LEU A 390 -6.01 -7.48 13.81
N PRO A 391 -6.57 -7.21 12.61
CA PRO A 391 -7.75 -7.93 12.12
C PRO A 391 -7.52 -9.44 12.07
N ILE A 392 -8.60 -10.22 12.22
CA ILE A 392 -8.56 -11.70 12.18
C ILE A 392 -7.78 -12.26 10.97
N PRO A 393 -7.91 -11.70 9.73
CA PRO A 393 -7.13 -12.19 8.59
C PRO A 393 -5.63 -12.22 8.84
N ALA A 394 -5.08 -11.27 9.59
CA ALA A 394 -3.65 -11.25 9.93
C ALA A 394 -3.24 -12.50 10.73
N SER A 395 -4.06 -12.96 11.67
CA SER A 395 -3.75 -14.16 12.47
C SER A 395 -3.76 -15.45 11.65
N LYS A 396 -4.36 -15.43 10.46
CA LYS A 396 -4.37 -16.57 9.52
C LYS A 396 -3.17 -16.59 8.61
N GLY A 397 -2.47 -15.47 8.46
CA GLY A 397 -1.37 -15.34 7.52
C GLY A 397 -1.83 -15.32 6.05
N GLY A 398 -0.85 -15.34 5.15
CA GLY A 398 -1.09 -15.30 3.71
C GLY A 398 -0.57 -14.02 3.06
N LEU A 399 -0.76 -13.94 1.73
CA LEU A 399 -0.52 -12.69 0.99
C LEU A 399 -1.75 -11.80 1.11
N LEU A 400 -1.65 -10.81 1.97
CA LEU A 400 -2.72 -9.88 2.33
C LEU A 400 -2.49 -8.50 1.68
N THR A 401 -3.52 -7.67 1.67
CA THR A 401 -3.40 -6.24 1.34
C THR A 401 -3.30 -5.41 2.62
N PRO A 402 -2.81 -4.16 2.57
CA PRO A 402 -2.61 -3.34 3.76
C PRO A 402 -3.86 -3.22 4.64
N SER A 403 -5.03 -2.93 4.05
CA SER A 403 -6.28 -2.80 4.81
C SER A 403 -6.76 -4.12 5.42
N ILE A 404 -6.56 -5.25 4.74
CA ILE A 404 -6.93 -6.59 5.23
C ILE A 404 -6.02 -7.03 6.37
N ALA A 405 -4.73 -6.76 6.25
CA ALA A 405 -3.76 -7.16 7.27
C ALA A 405 -3.82 -6.29 8.53
N MET A 406 -4.03 -4.99 8.37
CA MET A 406 -3.79 -4.04 9.45
C MET A 406 -5.01 -3.15 9.78
N GLY A 407 -5.89 -2.87 8.81
CA GLY A 407 -7.15 -2.15 9.02
C GLY A 407 -7.00 -0.88 9.87
N ASP A 408 -7.78 -0.81 10.95
CA ASP A 408 -7.78 0.33 11.88
C ASP A 408 -6.44 0.55 12.56
N VAL A 409 -5.71 -0.51 12.85
CA VAL A 409 -4.39 -0.40 13.51
C VAL A 409 -3.45 0.46 12.68
N LEU A 410 -3.42 0.27 11.36
CA LEU A 410 -2.59 1.11 10.48
C LEU A 410 -3.13 2.54 10.41
N VAL A 411 -4.44 2.73 10.31
CA VAL A 411 -5.06 4.07 10.29
C VAL A 411 -4.70 4.85 11.55
N ASP A 412 -4.82 4.23 12.71
CA ASP A 412 -4.52 4.86 14.01
C ASP A 412 -3.02 5.18 14.14
N ARG A 413 -2.14 4.29 13.72
CA ARG A 413 -0.71 4.55 13.70
C ARG A 413 -0.36 5.73 12.79
N LEU A 414 -0.91 5.76 11.57
CA LEU A 414 -0.69 6.85 10.62
C LEU A 414 -1.17 8.19 11.17
N ARG A 415 -2.35 8.24 11.81
CA ARG A 415 -2.85 9.45 12.48
C ARG A 415 -1.93 9.88 13.64
N LYS A 416 -1.54 8.95 14.50
CA LYS A 416 -0.66 9.19 15.65
C LYS A 416 0.73 9.65 15.26
N SER A 417 1.24 9.24 14.11
CA SER A 417 2.53 9.70 13.59
C SER A 417 2.60 11.21 13.35
N GLY A 418 1.44 11.88 13.26
CA GLY A 418 1.33 13.31 12.92
C GLY A 418 1.77 13.66 11.49
N LYS A 419 2.04 12.63 10.64
CA LYS A 419 2.44 12.81 9.25
C LYS A 419 1.26 12.81 8.29
N PHE A 420 0.11 12.30 8.73
CA PHE A 420 -1.08 12.12 7.90
C PHE A 420 -2.34 12.65 8.57
N GLU A 421 -3.19 13.29 7.75
CA GLU A 421 -4.55 13.65 8.11
C GLU A 421 -5.51 12.70 7.39
N ILE A 422 -6.26 11.90 8.14
CA ILE A 422 -7.16 10.90 7.57
C ILE A 422 -8.54 11.08 8.20
N SER A 423 -9.59 11.28 7.37
CA SER A 423 -10.96 11.44 7.83
C SER A 423 -11.94 10.76 6.88
N SER A 424 -13.11 10.37 7.41
CA SER A 424 -14.19 9.79 6.62
C SER A 424 -15.53 10.22 7.21
N GLU A 425 -16.46 10.65 6.36
CA GLU A 425 -17.77 11.19 6.76
C GLU A 425 -18.86 10.81 5.75
N ILE A 426 -20.10 10.66 6.21
CA ILE A 426 -21.28 10.54 5.35
C ILE A 426 -21.69 11.95 4.93
N LEU A 427 -21.90 12.17 3.62
CA LEU A 427 -22.29 13.44 3.07
C LEU A 427 -23.81 13.64 3.19
N GLY A 428 -24.23 14.84 3.67
CA GLY A 428 -25.66 15.21 3.77
C GLY A 428 -26.37 14.76 5.04
N GLU A 429 -25.66 14.13 6.00
CA GLU A 429 -26.11 13.96 7.37
C GLU A 429 -25.44 15.03 8.25
N ASP A 430 -26.19 15.59 9.22
CA ASP A 430 -25.69 16.64 10.13
C ASP A 430 -24.36 16.23 10.77
N SER A 431 -23.39 17.13 10.72
CA SER A 431 -21.99 16.93 11.10
C SER A 431 -21.73 16.77 12.60
N ASP A 432 -22.77 16.63 13.44
CA ASP A 432 -22.65 16.65 14.90
C ASP A 432 -22.18 15.35 15.55
N LYS A 433 -21.85 14.33 14.77
CA LYS A 433 -21.23 13.09 15.28
C LYS A 433 -20.01 12.70 14.45
N LYS A 434 -18.90 13.40 14.66
CA LYS A 434 -17.57 12.88 14.32
C LYS A 434 -17.35 11.59 15.10
N ILE A 435 -17.11 10.52 14.40
CA ILE A 435 -16.56 9.31 15.01
C ILE A 435 -15.05 9.55 15.11
N ASP A 436 -14.58 9.82 16.33
CA ASP A 436 -13.17 9.91 16.67
C ASP A 436 -12.47 8.53 16.57
#